data_7f8eb8bb5e60718970545f872f2e66f6
#
_entry.id   7f8eb8bb5e60718970545f872f2e66f6
#
_cell.length_a   1.000
_cell.length_b   1.000
_cell.length_c   1.000
_cell.angle_alpha   90.00
_cell.angle_beta   90.00
_cell.angle_gamma   90.00
#
_symmetry.space_group_name_H-M   'P 1'
#
loop_
_entity.id
_entity.type
_entity.pdbx_description
1 polymer ?
#
loop_
_entity_poly.entity_id
_entity_poly.type
_entity_poly.pdbx_seq_one_letter_code
_entity_poly.pdbx_strand_id
1 'polypeptide(L)'
;TTLDRLNKGIKINQVEPELKIIKSAGGRLEPHVTCMVGYPWESLADAQNTVNFTKNLFKKGLISSLQATIVIPYPGTKLFAQAKKNHWLKTLDWNKYDMRQPILKSPIPDKKLMQLTRNIYLSCFTPQFIFKKLLSIRSLADIKFLFRSVRKFVGQLLDFS
;
A
#
# COMPACT_ATOMS: atom_id res chain seq x y z
N THR A 1 -8.01 -5.88 16.13
CA THR A 1 -7.08 -5.48 15.06
C THR A 1 -7.57 -4.25 14.31
N THR A 2 -6.73 -3.62 13.48
CA THR A 2 -7.16 -2.51 12.59
C THR A 2 -8.23 -2.97 11.61
N LEU A 3 -8.14 -4.20 11.09
CA LEU A 3 -9.15 -4.77 10.19
C LEU A 3 -10.53 -4.87 10.85
N ASP A 4 -10.59 -5.26 12.12
CA ASP A 4 -11.85 -5.32 12.88
C ASP A 4 -12.44 -3.92 13.10
N ARG A 5 -11.61 -2.94 13.47
CA ARG A 5 -12.06 -1.53 13.62
C ARG A 5 -12.60 -0.93 12.33
N LEU A 6 -12.08 -1.37 11.19
CA LEU A 6 -12.52 -0.95 9.86
C LEU A 6 -13.68 -1.78 9.32
N ASN A 7 -14.13 -2.79 10.07
CA ASN A 7 -15.20 -3.73 9.65
C ASN A 7 -14.93 -4.32 8.25
N LYS A 8 -13.68 -4.77 8.01
CA LYS A 8 -13.29 -5.32 6.71
C LYS A 8 -13.80 -6.75 6.46
N GLY A 9 -14.25 -7.45 7.49
CA GLY A 9 -14.77 -8.82 7.38
C GLY A 9 -13.73 -9.88 7.01
N ILE A 10 -12.45 -9.50 6.91
CA ILE A 10 -11.33 -10.41 6.61
C ILE A 10 -10.36 -10.50 7.78
N LYS A 11 -9.72 -11.65 7.92
CA LYS A 11 -8.66 -11.87 8.90
C LYS A 11 -7.31 -12.00 8.20
N ILE A 12 -6.27 -11.49 8.82
CA ILE A 12 -4.92 -11.47 8.23
C ILE A 12 -4.40 -12.88 7.89
N ASN A 13 -4.77 -13.90 8.66
CA ASN A 13 -4.39 -15.28 8.43
C ASN A 13 -5.10 -15.94 7.24
N GLN A 14 -6.16 -15.33 6.69
CA GLN A 14 -6.86 -15.81 5.49
C GLN A 14 -6.21 -15.33 4.19
N VAL A 15 -5.53 -14.18 4.23
CA VAL A 15 -5.01 -13.51 3.02
C VAL A 15 -4.01 -14.39 2.25
N GLU A 16 -3.02 -14.98 2.94
CA GLU A 16 -2.01 -15.80 2.26
C GLU A 16 -2.59 -17.11 1.70
N PRO A 17 -3.42 -17.89 2.43
CA PRO A 17 -4.09 -19.06 1.88
C PRO A 17 -4.95 -18.75 0.65
N GLU A 18 -5.74 -17.68 0.68
CA GLU A 18 -6.59 -17.28 -0.44
C GLU A 18 -5.77 -16.91 -1.68
N LEU A 19 -4.66 -16.17 -1.49
CA LEU A 19 -3.75 -15.84 -2.58
C LEU A 19 -3.07 -17.10 -3.18
N LYS A 20 -2.78 -18.12 -2.36
CA LYS A 20 -2.26 -19.40 -2.85
C LYS A 20 -3.30 -20.13 -3.72
N ILE A 21 -4.58 -20.11 -3.32
CA ILE A 21 -5.67 -20.70 -4.12
C ILE A 21 -5.78 -19.98 -5.47
N ILE A 22 -5.78 -18.63 -5.47
CA ILE A 22 -5.81 -17.85 -6.72
C ILE A 22 -4.65 -18.24 -7.63
N LYS A 23 -3.45 -18.37 -7.05
CA LYS A 23 -2.26 -18.73 -7.82
C LYS A 23 -2.31 -20.15 -8.37
N SER A 24 -2.86 -21.11 -7.61
CA SER A 24 -3.00 -22.51 -8.04
C SER A 24 -4.09 -22.73 -9.10
N ALA A 25 -5.09 -21.85 -9.15
CA ALA A 25 -6.15 -21.90 -10.15
C ALA A 25 -5.61 -21.66 -11.58
N GLY A 26 -4.38 -21.17 -11.72
CA GLY A 26 -3.77 -20.90 -13.02
C GLY A 26 -4.34 -19.68 -13.71
N GLY A 27 -4.02 -19.54 -15.01
CA GLY A 27 -4.52 -18.43 -15.81
C GLY A 27 -3.73 -17.12 -15.65
N ARG A 28 -4.33 -16.03 -16.09
CA ARG A 28 -3.73 -14.68 -16.07
C ARG A 28 -4.18 -13.84 -14.87
N LEU A 29 -4.53 -14.50 -13.76
CA LEU A 29 -4.93 -13.78 -12.55
C LEU A 29 -3.72 -13.08 -11.93
N GLU A 30 -3.79 -11.77 -11.79
CA GLU A 30 -2.75 -10.94 -11.19
C GLU A 30 -3.27 -10.26 -9.91
N PRO A 31 -3.12 -10.91 -8.74
CA PRO A 31 -3.57 -10.33 -7.48
C PRO A 31 -2.89 -8.99 -7.19
N HIS A 32 -3.69 -7.98 -6.87
CA HIS A 32 -3.26 -6.67 -6.42
C HIS A 32 -3.61 -6.48 -4.95
N VAL A 33 -2.65 -6.06 -4.14
CA VAL A 33 -2.86 -5.78 -2.71
C VAL A 33 -2.71 -4.29 -2.45
N THR A 34 -3.70 -3.73 -1.76
CA THR A 34 -3.61 -2.37 -1.22
C THR A 34 -3.40 -2.45 0.29
N CYS A 35 -2.39 -1.78 0.80
CA CYS A 35 -2.16 -1.62 2.24
C CYS A 35 -2.14 -0.15 2.64
N MET A 36 -2.59 0.12 3.86
CA MET A 36 -2.65 1.47 4.42
C MET A 36 -2.01 1.48 5.80
N VAL A 37 -1.30 2.56 6.12
CA VAL A 37 -0.69 2.82 7.43
C VAL A 37 -1.05 4.24 7.91
N GLY A 38 -0.89 4.49 9.19
CA GLY A 38 -1.09 5.83 9.76
C GLY A 38 -2.47 6.06 10.39
N TYR A 39 -3.14 5.00 10.81
CA TYR A 39 -4.36 5.14 11.60
C TYR A 39 -4.07 5.77 12.98
N PRO A 40 -5.01 6.56 13.55
CA PRO A 40 -4.82 7.25 14.83
C PRO A 40 -4.55 6.33 16.03
N TRP A 41 -4.89 5.07 15.92
CA TRP A 41 -4.69 4.04 16.95
C TRP A 41 -3.56 3.06 16.65
N GLU A 42 -2.85 3.25 15.53
CA GLU A 42 -1.84 2.33 15.04
C GLU A 42 -0.49 2.62 15.69
N SER A 43 0.12 1.62 16.30
CA SER A 43 1.49 1.72 16.78
C SER A 43 2.50 1.58 15.63
N LEU A 44 3.75 2.01 15.87
CA LEU A 44 4.83 1.81 14.90
C LEU A 44 5.05 0.32 14.59
N ALA A 45 4.89 -0.55 15.60
CA ALA A 45 5.00 -2.00 15.43
C ALA A 45 3.90 -2.54 14.50
N ASP A 46 2.65 -2.08 14.66
CA ASP A 46 1.54 -2.50 13.79
C ASP A 46 1.79 -2.09 12.34
N ALA A 47 2.20 -0.83 12.12
CA ALA A 47 2.54 -0.34 10.78
C ALA A 47 3.70 -1.15 10.16
N GLN A 48 4.73 -1.46 10.95
CA GLN A 48 5.87 -2.28 10.52
C GLN A 48 5.43 -3.71 10.17
N ASN A 49 4.52 -4.31 10.93
CA ASN A 49 3.96 -5.62 10.65
C ASN A 49 3.18 -5.62 9.34
N THR A 50 2.38 -4.57 9.06
CA THR A 50 1.67 -4.40 7.78
C THR A 50 2.66 -4.33 6.62
N VAL A 51 3.73 -3.55 6.75
CA VAL A 51 4.80 -3.44 5.75
C VAL A 51 5.48 -4.78 5.51
N ASN A 52 5.89 -5.47 6.58
CA ASN A 52 6.59 -6.77 6.49
C ASN A 52 5.71 -7.86 5.89
N PHE A 53 4.44 -7.91 6.26
CA PHE A 53 3.47 -8.84 5.71
C PHE A 53 3.34 -8.66 4.18
N THR A 54 3.12 -7.42 3.74
CA THR A 54 2.96 -7.10 2.32
C THR A 54 4.22 -7.44 1.52
N LYS A 55 5.41 -7.11 2.06
CA LYS A 55 6.70 -7.49 1.47
C LYS A 55 6.86 -9.01 1.33
N ASN A 56 6.43 -9.77 2.33
CA ASN A 56 6.52 -11.23 2.29
C ASN A 56 5.60 -11.82 1.23
N LEU A 57 4.38 -11.32 1.07
CA LEU A 57 3.47 -11.74 -0.01
C LEU A 57 4.10 -11.51 -1.39
N PHE A 58 4.74 -10.35 -1.58
CA PHE A 58 5.43 -10.03 -2.82
C PHE A 58 6.65 -10.93 -3.08
N LYS A 59 7.52 -11.12 -2.07
CA LYS A 59 8.67 -12.03 -2.16
C LYS A 59 8.28 -13.47 -2.49
N LYS A 60 7.17 -13.96 -1.92
CA LYS A 60 6.61 -15.30 -2.23
C LYS A 60 6.00 -15.35 -3.63
N GLY A 61 5.91 -14.24 -4.35
CA GLY A 61 5.28 -14.14 -5.66
C GLY A 61 3.79 -14.44 -5.64
N LEU A 62 3.12 -14.19 -4.50
CA LEU A 62 1.68 -14.38 -4.34
C LEU A 62 0.87 -13.21 -4.87
N ILE A 63 1.50 -12.04 -5.00
CA ILE A 63 0.92 -10.84 -5.56
C ILE A 63 1.77 -10.31 -6.72
N SER A 64 1.11 -9.74 -7.71
CA SER A 64 1.76 -9.20 -8.93
C SER A 64 2.03 -7.72 -8.82
N SER A 65 1.24 -7.02 -8.02
CA SER A 65 1.36 -5.58 -7.79
C SER A 65 0.84 -5.21 -6.40
N LEU A 66 1.30 -4.07 -5.91
CA LEU A 66 0.84 -3.53 -4.65
C LEU A 66 0.73 -2.01 -4.70
N GLN A 67 -0.15 -1.49 -3.85
CA GLN A 67 -0.26 -0.07 -3.56
C GLN A 67 -0.15 0.13 -2.06
N ALA A 68 0.73 1.03 -1.65
CA ALA A 68 0.87 1.45 -0.27
C ALA A 68 0.46 2.92 -0.14
N THR A 69 -0.39 3.24 0.82
CA THR A 69 -0.85 4.62 1.04
C THR A 69 -0.86 4.96 2.52
N ILE A 70 -0.74 6.24 2.80
CA ILE A 70 -1.07 6.78 4.12
C ILE A 70 -2.59 6.95 4.16
N VAL A 71 -3.22 6.58 5.29
CA VAL A 71 -4.66 6.64 5.42
C VAL A 71 -5.18 8.08 5.35
N ILE A 72 -6.16 8.30 4.48
CA ILE A 72 -6.87 9.57 4.33
C ILE A 72 -8.34 9.36 4.71
N PRO A 73 -8.87 10.07 5.73
CA PRO A 73 -10.27 10.01 6.07
C PRO A 73 -11.07 10.90 5.12
N TYR A 74 -11.72 10.32 4.12
CA TYR A 74 -12.55 11.10 3.21
C TYR A 74 -13.91 11.46 3.81
N PRO A 75 -14.48 12.64 3.49
CA PRO A 75 -15.83 13.04 3.91
C PRO A 75 -16.87 11.97 3.60
N GLY A 76 -17.86 11.83 4.48
CA GLY A 76 -18.90 10.81 4.38
C GLY A 76 -18.50 9.44 4.94
N THR A 77 -17.21 9.19 5.25
CA THR A 77 -16.78 7.94 5.87
C THR A 77 -16.91 7.97 7.40
N LYS A 78 -17.13 6.79 8.01
CA LYS A 78 -17.12 6.65 9.47
C LYS A 78 -15.80 7.13 10.09
N LEU A 79 -14.67 6.87 9.42
CA LEU A 79 -13.36 7.32 9.88
C LEU A 79 -13.27 8.85 9.92
N PHE A 80 -13.80 9.55 8.93
CA PHE A 80 -13.83 11.00 8.92
C PHE A 80 -14.66 11.56 10.08
N ALA A 81 -15.87 11.02 10.29
CA ALA A 81 -16.73 11.42 11.39
C ALA A 81 -16.06 11.21 12.76
N GLN A 82 -15.39 10.05 12.97
CA GLN A 82 -14.62 9.77 14.17
C GLN A 82 -13.42 10.73 14.31
N ALA A 83 -12.70 10.97 13.22
CA ALA A 83 -11.52 11.85 13.22
C ALA A 83 -11.90 13.30 13.56
N LYS A 84 -13.05 13.78 13.07
CA LYS A 84 -13.59 15.09 13.44
C LYS A 84 -13.99 15.13 14.90
N LYS A 85 -14.74 14.13 15.40
CA LYS A 85 -15.19 14.04 16.79
C LYS A 85 -14.03 13.99 17.79
N ASN A 86 -12.97 13.25 17.47
CA ASN A 86 -11.84 13.03 18.36
C ASN A 86 -10.66 14.01 18.12
N HIS A 87 -10.86 15.04 17.29
CA HIS A 87 -9.81 16.02 16.97
C HIS A 87 -8.52 15.40 16.41
N TRP A 88 -8.67 14.32 15.62
CA TRP A 88 -7.54 13.65 14.96
C TRP A 88 -7.14 14.29 13.64
N LEU A 89 -8.00 15.14 13.03
CA LEU A 89 -7.67 15.85 11.79
C LEU A 89 -6.61 16.92 12.06
N LYS A 90 -5.58 16.99 11.23
CA LYS A 90 -4.56 18.04 11.24
C LYS A 90 -5.00 19.24 10.42
N THR A 91 -5.84 19.03 9.41
CA THR A 91 -6.32 20.07 8.49
C THR A 91 -7.66 19.69 7.90
N LEU A 92 -8.43 20.70 7.49
CA LEU A 92 -9.63 20.58 6.66
C LEU A 92 -9.40 21.14 5.25
N ASP A 93 -8.16 21.48 4.91
CA ASP A 93 -7.79 21.91 3.56
C ASP A 93 -7.80 20.70 2.61
N TRP A 94 -8.81 20.65 1.75
CA TRP A 94 -9.04 19.53 0.83
C TRP A 94 -7.93 19.36 -0.21
N ASN A 95 -7.15 20.39 -0.50
CA ASN A 95 -6.00 20.30 -1.40
C ASN A 95 -4.88 19.37 -0.84
N LYS A 96 -4.92 19.08 0.46
CA LYS A 96 -3.95 18.21 1.15
C LYS A 96 -4.42 16.76 1.26
N TYR A 97 -5.63 16.42 0.75
CA TYR A 97 -6.19 15.06 0.79
C TYR A 97 -5.74 14.19 -0.39
N ASP A 98 -4.54 14.43 -0.88
CA ASP A 98 -3.92 13.83 -2.06
C ASP A 98 -3.05 12.57 -1.77
N MET A 99 -3.07 12.06 -0.54
CA MET A 99 -2.28 10.91 -0.06
C MET A 99 -0.76 11.14 0.01
N ARG A 100 -0.26 12.34 -0.22
CA ARG A 100 1.17 12.66 -0.19
C ARG A 100 1.69 12.92 1.22
N GLN A 101 0.81 13.32 2.13
CA GLN A 101 1.15 13.66 3.50
C GLN A 101 0.13 13.12 4.50
N PRO A 102 0.55 12.81 5.76
CA PRO A 102 -0.37 12.41 6.80
C PRO A 102 -1.26 13.59 7.24
N ILE A 103 -2.57 13.46 7.10
CA ILE A 103 -3.56 14.43 7.56
C ILE A 103 -4.27 14.02 8.85
N LEU A 104 -3.97 12.82 9.34
CA LEU A 104 -4.42 12.34 10.65
C LEU A 104 -3.29 12.44 11.67
N LYS A 105 -3.64 12.80 12.91
CA LYS A 105 -2.77 12.64 14.06
C LYS A 105 -2.62 11.16 14.34
N SER A 106 -1.39 10.66 14.36
CA SER A 106 -1.03 9.28 14.64
C SER A 106 0.05 9.25 15.72
N PRO A 107 0.17 8.18 16.52
CA PRO A 107 1.31 7.97 17.40
C PRO A 107 2.65 7.87 16.66
N ILE A 108 2.59 7.60 15.35
CA ILE A 108 3.77 7.45 14.50
C ILE A 108 4.14 8.81 13.90
N PRO A 109 5.41 9.26 14.00
CA PRO A 109 5.86 10.51 13.38
C PRO A 109 5.65 10.50 11.86
N ASP A 110 5.25 11.64 11.29
CA ASP A 110 4.92 11.77 9.86
C ASP A 110 6.05 11.31 8.94
N LYS A 111 7.29 11.74 9.22
CA LYS A 111 8.48 11.30 8.48
C LYS A 111 8.62 9.78 8.47
N LYS A 112 8.27 9.13 9.58
CA LYS A 112 8.36 7.67 9.69
C LYS A 112 7.28 6.97 8.89
N LEU A 113 6.05 7.51 8.87
CA LEU A 113 4.97 7.02 8.02
C LEU A 113 5.33 7.10 6.53
N MET A 114 5.86 8.25 6.10
CA MET A 114 6.34 8.45 4.72
C MET A 114 7.46 7.46 4.37
N GLN A 115 8.45 7.28 5.26
CA GLN A 115 9.52 6.30 5.07
C GLN A 115 8.99 4.86 4.96
N LEU A 116 8.02 4.47 5.81
CA LEU A 116 7.41 3.13 5.76
C LEU A 116 6.72 2.90 4.43
N THR A 117 5.92 3.85 3.96
CA THR A 117 5.22 3.78 2.67
C THR A 117 6.22 3.70 1.51
N ARG A 118 7.24 4.56 1.50
CA ARG A 118 8.33 4.51 0.51
C ARG A 118 9.06 3.17 0.51
N ASN A 119 9.38 2.63 1.68
CA ASN A 119 10.10 1.36 1.82
C ASN A 119 9.31 0.16 1.30
N ILE A 120 7.96 0.21 1.33
CA ILE A 120 7.14 -0.82 0.69
C ILE A 120 7.40 -0.81 -0.82
N TYR A 121 7.31 0.34 -1.45
CA TYR A 121 7.55 0.47 -2.90
C TYR A 121 8.96 0.03 -3.29
N LEU A 122 9.99 0.50 -2.59
CA LEU A 122 11.37 0.13 -2.87
C LEU A 122 11.62 -1.38 -2.75
N SER A 123 10.96 -2.05 -1.80
CA SER A 123 11.14 -3.49 -1.59
C SER A 123 10.56 -4.37 -2.70
N CYS A 124 9.72 -3.82 -3.57
CA CYS A 124 9.17 -4.53 -4.73
C CYS A 124 10.18 -4.63 -5.88
N PHE A 125 11.19 -3.75 -5.92
CA PHE A 125 12.20 -3.73 -6.96
C PHE A 125 13.37 -4.67 -6.62
N THR A 126 13.07 -5.95 -6.46
CA THR A 126 14.12 -6.96 -6.33
C THR A 126 14.74 -7.27 -7.70
N PRO A 127 16.04 -7.65 -7.77
CA PRO A 127 16.66 -8.08 -9.04
C PRO A 127 15.86 -9.18 -9.73
N GLN A 128 15.30 -10.11 -8.95
CA GLN A 128 14.45 -11.19 -9.47
C GLN A 128 13.16 -10.66 -10.12
N PHE A 129 12.51 -9.66 -9.52
CA PHE A 129 11.33 -9.04 -10.10
C PHE A 129 11.65 -8.33 -11.40
N ILE A 130 12.73 -7.53 -11.41
CA ILE A 130 13.20 -6.82 -12.60
C ILE A 130 13.50 -7.80 -13.72
N PHE A 131 14.23 -8.88 -13.42
CA PHE A 131 14.57 -9.91 -14.41
C PHE A 131 13.33 -10.60 -14.97
N LYS A 132 12.36 -11.01 -14.11
CA LYS A 132 11.09 -11.58 -14.58
C LYS A 132 10.30 -10.61 -15.47
N LYS A 133 10.27 -9.33 -15.13
CA LYS A 133 9.59 -8.31 -15.95
C LYS A 133 10.27 -8.10 -17.29
N LEU A 134 11.60 -8.10 -17.35
CA LEU A 134 12.35 -8.04 -18.60
C LEU A 134 12.07 -9.27 -19.50
N LEU A 135 12.06 -10.47 -18.92
CA LEU A 135 11.73 -11.71 -19.65
C LEU A 135 10.26 -11.76 -20.13
N SER A 136 9.37 -10.98 -19.50
CA SER A 136 7.96 -10.93 -19.90
C SER A 136 7.68 -10.04 -21.11
N ILE A 137 8.68 -9.28 -21.58
CA ILE A 137 8.58 -8.40 -22.76
C ILE A 137 8.49 -9.26 -24.01
N ARG A 138 7.38 -9.14 -24.74
CA ARG A 138 7.14 -9.85 -26.00
C ARG A 138 6.83 -8.93 -27.18
N SER A 139 6.61 -7.63 -26.90
CA SER A 139 6.20 -6.65 -27.90
C SER A 139 6.74 -5.26 -27.62
N LEU A 140 6.76 -4.39 -28.62
CA LEU A 140 7.07 -2.96 -28.46
C LEU A 140 6.07 -2.26 -27.55
N ALA A 141 4.83 -2.74 -27.48
CA ALA A 141 3.81 -2.22 -26.57
C ALA A 141 4.20 -2.48 -25.11
N ASP A 142 4.78 -3.65 -24.79
CA ASP A 142 5.25 -3.99 -23.45
C ASP A 142 6.41 -3.08 -23.02
N ILE A 143 7.32 -2.75 -23.94
CA ILE A 143 8.42 -1.81 -23.68
C ILE A 143 7.87 -0.42 -23.33
N LYS A 144 6.93 0.09 -24.15
CA LYS A 144 6.29 1.40 -23.91
C LYS A 144 5.53 1.40 -22.57
N PHE A 145 4.84 0.29 -22.25
CA PHE A 145 4.15 0.14 -20.98
C PHE A 145 5.13 0.14 -19.80
N LEU A 146 6.23 -0.60 -19.89
CA LEU A 146 7.25 -0.67 -18.85
C LEU A 146 7.88 0.72 -18.60
N PHE A 147 8.25 1.43 -19.67
CA PHE A 147 8.81 2.79 -19.55
C PHE A 147 7.83 3.76 -18.88
N ARG A 148 6.55 3.72 -19.27
CA ARG A 148 5.50 4.54 -18.64
C ARG A 148 5.32 4.19 -17.17
N SER A 149 5.37 2.90 -16.82
CA SER A 149 5.24 2.41 -15.44
C SER A 149 6.41 2.85 -14.58
N VAL A 150 7.65 2.76 -15.08
CA VAL A 150 8.85 3.25 -14.39
C VAL A 150 8.76 4.75 -14.13
N ARG A 151 8.36 5.54 -15.13
CA ARG A 151 8.19 6.99 -14.97
C ARG A 151 7.17 7.35 -13.89
N LYS A 152 6.01 6.67 -13.89
CA LYS A 152 4.98 6.86 -12.85
C LYS A 152 5.49 6.47 -11.47
N PHE A 153 6.23 5.38 -11.39
CA PHE A 153 6.80 4.90 -10.13
C PHE A 153 7.83 5.88 -9.55
N VAL A 154 8.74 6.40 -10.38
CA VAL A 154 9.70 7.42 -9.96
C VAL A 154 8.97 8.67 -9.44
N GLY A 155 7.93 9.12 -10.16
CA GLY A 155 7.07 10.23 -9.69
C GLY A 155 6.49 9.96 -8.31
N GLN A 156 5.93 8.77 -8.08
CA GLN A 156 5.35 8.38 -6.79
C GLN A 156 6.38 8.29 -5.66
N LEU A 157 7.62 7.87 -5.94
CA LEU A 157 8.70 7.88 -4.94
C LEU A 157 9.09 9.31 -4.52
N LEU A 158 9.04 10.26 -5.45
CA LEU A 158 9.32 11.67 -5.17
C LEU A 158 8.21 12.32 -4.33
N ASP A 159 6.97 11.85 -4.43
CA ASP A 159 5.87 12.33 -3.59
C ASP A 159 6.06 12.02 -2.09
N PHE A 160 6.91 11.05 -1.76
CA PHE A 160 7.23 10.63 -0.37
C PHE A 160 8.66 10.98 0.05
N SER A 161 9.34 11.88 -0.66
CA SER A 161 10.70 12.33 -0.34
C SER A 161 10.75 13.59 0.51
#